data_3e450d7cd656652fc9788a1a11c60679
#
_entry.id   3e450d7cd656652fc9788a1a11c60679
#
_cell.length_a   1.000
_cell.length_b   1.000
_cell.length_c   1.000
_cell.angle_alpha   90.00
_cell.angle_beta   90.00
_cell.angle_gamma   90.00
#
_symmetry.space_group_name_H-M   'P 1'
#
loop_
_entity.id
_entity.type
_entity.pdbx_description
1 polymer ?
#
loop_
_entity_poly.entity_id
_entity_poly.type
_entity_poly.pdbx_seq_one_letter_code
_entity_poly.pdbx_strand_id
1 'polypeptide(L)'
;MTPRLVGGIVGALKREMGGASAMLTSFEAKEDGSVSIAGIYPGKVMPVTLVAGQEFVAEQSAFLAAEDTVQYTFQTVGLGAAFFGGEGFILQKFVGPGTVFIHIVGDVVEHDIDGAPVDIDPGHIAGFDATLQYKIKFVDNVRTAMFGGVGLFLATFTGKGKVYAHSVSKFKLAAEIYLEGQQTAHKK
;
A
#
# COMPACT_ATOMS: atom_id res chain seq x y z
N MET A 1 -22.68 -10.86 6.62
CA MET A 1 -21.38 -10.27 7.01
C MET A 1 -20.82 -11.06 8.16
N THR A 2 -19.66 -11.63 8.02
CA THR A 2 -19.04 -12.44 9.08
C THR A 2 -17.61 -11.94 9.29
N PRO A 3 -17.23 -11.50 10.48
CA PRO A 3 -15.85 -11.13 10.77
C PRO A 3 -14.96 -12.38 10.74
N ARG A 4 -13.81 -12.29 10.07
CA ARG A 4 -12.86 -13.39 9.91
C ARG A 4 -11.49 -12.97 10.43
N LEU A 5 -10.93 -13.78 11.33
CA LEU A 5 -9.58 -13.58 11.84
C LEU A 5 -8.59 -14.19 10.83
N VAL A 6 -7.71 -13.38 10.29
CA VAL A 6 -6.82 -13.82 9.22
C VAL A 6 -5.40 -13.99 9.73
N GLY A 7 -4.78 -15.11 9.35
CA GLY A 7 -3.42 -15.45 9.78
C GLY A 7 -3.31 -15.88 11.25
N GLY A 8 -4.43 -16.23 11.88
CA GLY A 8 -4.46 -16.60 13.29
C GLY A 8 -4.13 -15.44 14.24
N ILE A 9 -3.88 -15.72 15.51
CA ILE A 9 -3.60 -14.71 16.55
C ILE A 9 -2.35 -13.88 16.23
N VAL A 10 -1.30 -14.50 15.70
CA VAL A 10 -0.04 -13.81 15.35
C VAL A 10 -0.23 -12.88 14.15
N GLY A 11 -1.01 -13.30 13.15
CA GLY A 11 -1.34 -12.46 11.99
C GLY A 11 -2.22 -11.28 12.39
N ALA A 12 -3.20 -11.50 13.27
CA ALA A 12 -4.04 -10.45 13.84
C ALA A 12 -3.21 -9.40 14.59
N LEU A 13 -2.28 -9.83 15.45
CA LEU A 13 -1.42 -8.92 16.22
C LEU A 13 -0.51 -8.10 15.31
N LYS A 14 0.05 -8.71 14.23
CA LYS A 14 0.87 -7.97 13.25
C LYS A 14 0.06 -6.91 12.50
N ARG A 15 -1.22 -7.16 12.21
CA ARG A 15 -2.11 -6.17 11.58
C ARG A 15 -2.40 -5.00 12.50
N GLU A 16 -2.75 -5.26 13.76
CA GLU A 16 -2.99 -4.22 14.76
C GLU A 16 -1.76 -3.32 14.95
N MET A 17 -0.57 -3.91 15.04
CA MET A 17 0.69 -3.15 15.12
C MET A 17 0.99 -2.32 13.89
N GLY A 18 0.40 -2.67 12.75
CA GLY A 18 0.55 -1.95 11.49
C GLY A 18 -0.58 -0.99 11.18
N GLY A 19 -1.49 -0.72 12.11
CA GLY A 19 -2.62 0.18 11.89
C GLY A 19 -3.74 -0.40 11.00
N ALA A 20 -3.66 -1.68 10.61
CA ALA A 20 -4.74 -2.36 9.89
C ALA A 20 -5.59 -3.16 10.87
N SER A 21 -6.91 -3.22 10.63
CA SER A 21 -7.79 -4.05 11.45
C SER A 21 -7.32 -5.51 11.51
N ALA A 22 -7.26 -6.08 12.70
CA ALA A 22 -6.96 -7.49 12.92
C ALA A 22 -7.98 -8.44 12.25
N MET A 23 -9.16 -7.93 11.94
CA MET A 23 -10.27 -8.68 11.38
C MET A 23 -10.64 -8.16 10.00
N LEU A 24 -10.82 -9.07 9.05
CA LEU A 24 -11.46 -8.79 7.79
C LEU A 24 -12.95 -9.15 7.86
N THR A 25 -13.74 -8.40 7.11
CA THR A 25 -15.16 -8.72 6.93
C THR A 25 -15.34 -9.54 5.67
N SER A 26 -15.90 -10.75 5.80
CA SER A 26 -16.31 -11.56 4.66
C SER A 26 -17.76 -11.23 4.29
N PHE A 27 -17.99 -11.10 2.99
CA PHE A 27 -19.31 -10.94 2.39
C PHE A 27 -19.64 -12.20 1.60
N GLU A 28 -20.73 -12.84 1.92
CA GLU A 28 -21.24 -14.01 1.24
C GLU A 28 -22.64 -13.69 0.71
N ALA A 29 -22.83 -13.82 -0.60
CA ALA A 29 -24.14 -13.68 -1.24
C ALA A 29 -24.93 -14.99 -1.07
N LYS A 30 -26.12 -14.90 -0.49
CA LYS A 30 -27.07 -16.03 -0.40
C LYS A 30 -28.05 -16.05 -1.56
N GLU A 31 -28.21 -14.94 -2.21
CA GLU A 31 -29.03 -14.67 -3.38
C GLU A 31 -28.27 -13.72 -4.31
N ASP A 32 -28.77 -13.53 -5.52
CA ASP A 32 -28.18 -12.54 -6.44
C ASP A 32 -28.16 -11.16 -5.80
N GLY A 33 -26.99 -10.55 -5.76
CA GLY A 33 -26.79 -9.28 -5.10
C GLY A 33 -25.47 -8.65 -5.46
N SER A 34 -25.24 -7.45 -4.96
CA SER A 34 -24.00 -6.71 -5.16
C SER A 34 -23.53 -6.08 -3.86
N VAL A 35 -22.21 -5.89 -3.76
CA VAL A 35 -21.56 -5.11 -2.70
C VAL A 35 -20.72 -4.03 -3.36
N SER A 36 -20.82 -2.80 -2.85
CA SER A 36 -19.97 -1.71 -3.26
C SER A 36 -18.94 -1.43 -2.17
N ILE A 37 -17.67 -1.36 -2.56
CA ILE A 37 -16.56 -1.10 -1.65
C ILE A 37 -15.82 0.13 -2.16
N ALA A 38 -15.52 1.08 -1.28
CA ALA A 38 -14.84 2.32 -1.61
C ALA A 38 -13.59 2.52 -0.75
N GLY A 39 -12.59 3.19 -1.32
CA GLY A 39 -11.42 3.65 -0.58
C GLY A 39 -11.72 4.92 0.23
N ILE A 40 -10.81 5.24 1.17
CA ILE A 40 -10.94 6.42 2.06
C ILE A 40 -10.57 7.72 1.32
N TYR A 41 -9.63 7.66 0.38
CA TYR A 41 -9.12 8.82 -0.33
C TYR A 41 -9.67 8.88 -1.75
N PRO A 42 -9.74 10.07 -2.37
CA PRO A 42 -10.01 10.19 -3.81
C PRO A 42 -9.00 9.39 -4.62
N GLY A 43 -9.48 8.60 -5.57
CA GLY A 43 -8.59 7.76 -6.36
C GLY A 43 -9.32 6.71 -7.19
N LYS A 44 -8.59 5.66 -7.54
CA LYS A 44 -9.06 4.56 -8.38
C LYS A 44 -8.95 3.22 -7.66
N VAL A 45 -9.82 2.30 -8.03
CA VAL A 45 -9.70 0.89 -7.65
C VAL A 45 -9.09 0.13 -8.81
N MET A 46 -7.99 -0.57 -8.56
CA MET A 46 -7.28 -1.38 -9.54
C MET A 46 -7.45 -2.87 -9.19
N PRO A 47 -8.08 -3.67 -10.08
CA PRO A 47 -8.11 -5.12 -9.93
C PRO A 47 -6.76 -5.72 -10.35
N VAL A 48 -6.23 -6.64 -9.54
CA VAL A 48 -5.04 -7.44 -9.83
C VAL A 48 -5.46 -8.89 -9.83
N THR A 49 -5.59 -9.48 -11.01
CA THR A 49 -5.94 -10.90 -11.15
C THR A 49 -4.68 -11.76 -11.10
N LEU A 50 -4.68 -12.72 -10.20
CA LEU A 50 -3.57 -13.62 -9.94
C LEU A 50 -3.96 -15.03 -10.37
N VAL A 51 -3.11 -15.69 -11.15
CA VAL A 51 -3.23 -17.13 -11.42
C VAL A 51 -2.71 -17.94 -10.23
N ALA A 52 -2.97 -19.24 -10.21
CA ALA A 52 -2.54 -20.11 -9.11
C ALA A 52 -1.01 -20.03 -8.89
N GLY A 53 -0.62 -19.70 -7.65
CA GLY A 53 0.78 -19.53 -7.25
C GLY A 53 1.43 -18.22 -7.67
N GLN A 54 0.74 -17.36 -8.42
CA GLN A 54 1.23 -16.02 -8.72
C GLN A 54 1.13 -15.15 -7.48
N GLU A 55 2.16 -14.33 -7.26
CA GLU A 55 2.28 -13.49 -6.09
C GLU A 55 2.28 -12.00 -6.48
N PHE A 56 1.66 -11.18 -5.64
CA PHE A 56 1.64 -9.73 -5.73
C PHE A 56 1.88 -9.13 -4.35
N VAL A 57 2.58 -8.01 -4.28
CA VAL A 57 2.84 -7.30 -3.04
C VAL A 57 2.19 -5.93 -3.09
N ALA A 58 1.42 -5.57 -2.07
CA ALA A 58 0.84 -4.23 -1.94
C ALA A 58 1.21 -3.58 -0.61
N GLU A 59 1.24 -2.25 -0.61
CA GLU A 59 1.30 -1.47 0.62
C GLU A 59 -0.02 -1.69 1.41
N GLN A 60 0.09 -1.79 2.73
CA GLN A 60 -1.01 -2.19 3.59
C GLN A 60 -2.29 -1.37 3.39
N SER A 61 -2.19 -0.05 3.27
CA SER A 61 -3.35 0.83 3.12
C SER A 61 -3.94 0.81 1.71
N ALA A 62 -3.25 0.22 0.74
CA ALA A 62 -3.78 0.04 -0.61
C ALA A 62 -4.75 -1.13 -0.71
N PHE A 63 -4.71 -2.10 0.19
CA PHE A 63 -5.65 -3.22 0.17
C PHE A 63 -7.09 -2.76 0.40
N LEU A 64 -7.99 -3.13 -0.50
CA LEU A 64 -9.41 -2.81 -0.41
C LEU A 64 -10.26 -4.06 -0.20
N ALA A 65 -10.10 -5.06 -1.06
CA ALA A 65 -10.83 -6.32 -1.00
C ALA A 65 -10.09 -7.41 -1.78
N ALA A 66 -10.46 -8.66 -1.58
CA ALA A 66 -10.00 -9.78 -2.38
C ALA A 66 -11.08 -10.87 -2.45
N GLU A 67 -11.03 -11.67 -3.51
CA GLU A 67 -11.78 -12.92 -3.58
C GLU A 67 -11.31 -13.88 -2.49
N ASP A 68 -12.21 -14.74 -2.01
CA ASP A 68 -11.95 -15.67 -0.88
C ASP A 68 -10.86 -16.72 -1.20
N THR A 69 -10.60 -16.96 -2.47
CA THR A 69 -9.53 -17.87 -2.94
C THR A 69 -8.14 -17.31 -2.81
N VAL A 70 -7.99 -15.97 -2.65
CA VAL A 70 -6.69 -15.32 -2.48
C VAL A 70 -6.17 -15.52 -1.07
N GLN A 71 -4.95 -16.04 -0.96
CA GLN A 71 -4.23 -16.12 0.30
C GLN A 71 -3.38 -14.87 0.48
N TYR A 72 -3.22 -14.41 1.72
CA TYR A 72 -2.35 -13.28 1.98
C TYR A 72 -1.60 -13.37 3.31
N THR A 73 -0.42 -12.76 3.33
CA THR A 73 0.47 -12.70 4.49
C THR A 73 1.03 -11.29 4.64
N PHE A 74 1.46 -10.94 5.86
CA PHE A 74 2.10 -9.67 6.15
C PHE A 74 3.61 -9.81 6.13
N GLN A 75 4.29 -8.85 5.52
CA GLN A 75 5.72 -8.68 5.57
C GLN A 75 6.03 -7.30 6.16
N THR A 76 6.68 -7.27 7.30
CA THR A 76 7.21 -6.03 7.86
C THR A 76 8.53 -5.71 7.18
N VAL A 77 8.63 -4.60 6.52
CA VAL A 77 9.91 -4.10 6.03
C VAL A 77 10.61 -3.44 7.21
N GLY A 78 11.74 -3.99 7.61
CA GLY A 78 12.51 -3.60 8.81
C GLY A 78 13.19 -2.24 8.71
N LEU A 79 12.44 -1.22 8.35
CA LEU A 79 12.82 0.17 8.53
C LEU A 79 12.36 0.57 9.93
N GLY A 80 13.29 0.97 10.77
CA GLY A 80 13.01 1.35 12.15
C GLY A 80 11.80 2.28 12.23
N ALA A 81 11.04 2.18 13.31
CA ALA A 81 9.77 2.88 13.57
C ALA A 81 9.76 4.40 13.35
N ALA A 82 10.92 5.01 13.12
CA ALA A 82 11.10 6.46 12.93
C ALA A 82 10.65 6.98 11.55
N PHE A 83 10.33 6.10 10.58
CA PHE A 83 10.29 6.50 9.17
C PHE A 83 8.94 6.96 8.61
N PHE A 84 7.84 6.47 9.15
CA PHE A 84 6.49 6.78 8.68
C PHE A 84 5.57 7.18 9.84
N GLY A 85 6.05 8.08 10.70
CA GLY A 85 5.25 8.50 11.87
C GLY A 85 5.14 7.43 12.95
N GLY A 86 6.06 6.44 12.97
CA GLY A 86 6.07 5.35 13.94
C GLY A 86 5.40 4.05 13.48
N GLU A 87 4.65 4.06 12.37
CA GLU A 87 3.88 2.87 11.92
C GLU A 87 4.69 1.92 11.02
N GLY A 88 5.84 2.35 10.48
CA GLY A 88 6.65 1.52 9.56
C GLY A 88 6.02 1.35 8.17
N PHE A 89 6.79 0.81 7.23
CA PHE A 89 6.30 0.44 5.90
C PHE A 89 5.90 -1.04 5.91
N ILE A 90 4.60 -1.30 5.93
CA ILE A 90 4.07 -2.66 6.00
C ILE A 90 3.58 -3.06 4.61
N LEU A 91 4.07 -4.18 4.15
CA LEU A 91 3.66 -4.82 2.91
C LEU A 91 2.79 -6.02 3.18
N GLN A 92 1.85 -6.24 2.29
CA GLN A 92 1.00 -7.42 2.24
C GLN A 92 1.33 -8.19 0.98
N LYS A 93 1.55 -9.49 1.12
CA LYS A 93 1.78 -10.40 0.01
C LYS A 93 0.52 -11.21 -0.23
N PHE A 94 0.05 -11.20 -1.46
CA PHE A 94 -1.11 -11.93 -1.95
C PHE A 94 -0.67 -13.06 -2.85
N VAL A 95 -1.33 -14.21 -2.76
CA VAL A 95 -1.07 -15.39 -3.57
C VAL A 95 -2.38 -15.89 -4.19
N GLY A 96 -2.41 -15.98 -5.52
CA GLY A 96 -3.56 -16.47 -6.27
C GLY A 96 -3.83 -17.97 -6.10
N PRO A 97 -4.94 -18.47 -6.63
CA PRO A 97 -5.76 -17.82 -7.67
C PRO A 97 -6.79 -16.85 -7.10
N GLY A 98 -7.16 -15.84 -7.92
CA GLY A 98 -8.24 -14.91 -7.61
C GLY A 98 -7.85 -13.45 -7.85
N THR A 99 -8.76 -12.54 -7.57
CA THR A 99 -8.57 -11.10 -7.79
C THR A 99 -8.41 -10.36 -6.47
N VAL A 100 -7.40 -9.52 -6.41
CA VAL A 100 -7.17 -8.53 -5.33
C VAL A 100 -7.55 -7.16 -5.86
N PHE A 101 -8.29 -6.39 -5.10
CA PHE A 101 -8.62 -5.01 -5.41
C PHE A 101 -7.79 -4.10 -4.54
N ILE A 102 -6.99 -3.24 -5.15
CA ILE A 102 -6.19 -2.25 -4.45
C ILE A 102 -6.69 -0.84 -4.74
N HIS A 103 -6.64 0.02 -3.74
CA HIS A 103 -7.01 1.42 -3.83
C HIS A 103 -5.77 2.26 -4.12
N ILE A 104 -5.81 2.98 -5.23
CA ILE A 104 -4.77 3.90 -5.66
C ILE A 104 -5.24 5.33 -5.34
N VAL A 105 -4.44 6.08 -4.61
CA VAL A 105 -4.73 7.50 -4.31
C VAL A 105 -4.36 8.35 -5.53
N GLY A 106 -5.32 9.08 -6.07
CA GLY A 106 -5.21 9.78 -7.34
C GLY A 106 -5.26 8.82 -8.53
N ASP A 107 -4.34 8.97 -9.46
CA ASP A 107 -4.21 8.13 -10.65
C ASP A 107 -3.19 6.99 -10.45
N VAL A 108 -3.33 5.94 -11.26
CA VAL A 108 -2.36 4.84 -11.33
C VAL A 108 -1.17 5.28 -12.17
N VAL A 109 0.02 5.18 -11.61
CA VAL A 109 1.28 5.36 -12.36
C VAL A 109 1.98 4.01 -12.40
N GLU A 110 2.13 3.45 -13.60
CA GLU A 110 2.81 2.18 -13.82
C GLU A 110 4.28 2.42 -14.21
N HIS A 111 5.18 1.68 -13.59
CA HIS A 111 6.59 1.62 -13.95
C HIS A 111 6.94 0.20 -14.35
N ASP A 112 7.28 0.01 -15.62
CA ASP A 112 7.84 -1.25 -16.12
C ASP A 112 9.33 -1.32 -15.74
N ILE A 113 9.69 -2.34 -14.96
CA ILE A 113 11.08 -2.62 -14.58
C ILE A 113 11.58 -3.76 -15.48
N ASP A 114 12.60 -3.50 -16.27
CA ASP A 114 13.24 -4.48 -17.16
C ASP A 114 14.76 -4.36 -17.09
N GLY A 115 15.32 -4.76 -15.96
CA GLY A 115 16.74 -4.84 -15.70
C GLY A 115 17.38 -3.57 -15.12
N ALA A 116 17.02 -2.37 -15.60
CA ALA A 116 17.56 -1.13 -15.03
C ALA A 116 16.92 -0.83 -13.66
N PRO A 117 17.69 -0.43 -12.63
CA PRO A 117 17.13 -0.03 -11.36
C PRO A 117 16.25 1.22 -11.47
N VAL A 118 15.10 1.22 -10.79
CA VAL A 118 14.21 2.39 -10.69
C VAL A 118 14.03 2.75 -9.23
N ASP A 119 14.23 4.02 -8.92
CA ASP A 119 14.05 4.57 -7.58
C ASP A 119 12.67 5.25 -7.47
N ILE A 120 11.88 4.85 -6.47
CA ILE A 120 10.52 5.36 -6.21
C ILE A 120 10.42 5.81 -4.75
N ASP A 121 9.80 6.96 -4.50
CA ASP A 121 9.45 7.40 -3.13
C ASP A 121 8.48 6.37 -2.50
N PRO A 122 8.84 5.74 -1.37
CA PRO A 122 8.00 4.73 -0.72
C PRO A 122 6.57 5.21 -0.42
N GLY A 123 6.39 6.50 -0.17
CA GLY A 123 5.07 7.12 0.06
C GLY A 123 4.15 7.10 -1.16
N HIS A 124 4.66 6.76 -2.34
CA HIS A 124 3.89 6.59 -3.57
C HIS A 124 3.70 5.13 -3.99
N ILE A 125 4.30 4.16 -3.32
CA ILE A 125 4.16 2.75 -3.69
C ILE A 125 2.78 2.24 -3.26
N ALA A 126 2.00 1.76 -4.24
CA ALA A 126 0.73 1.07 -4.00
C ALA A 126 0.91 -0.45 -3.98
N GLY A 127 1.69 -0.97 -4.93
CA GLY A 127 1.98 -2.39 -5.02
C GLY A 127 2.95 -2.70 -6.15
N PHE A 128 3.39 -3.96 -6.23
CA PHE A 128 4.34 -4.41 -7.24
C PHE A 128 4.31 -5.93 -7.42
N ASP A 129 4.79 -6.38 -8.56
CA ASP A 129 4.96 -7.81 -8.84
C ASP A 129 6.01 -8.41 -7.92
N ALA A 130 5.70 -9.54 -7.28
CA ALA A 130 6.61 -10.20 -6.33
C ALA A 130 7.88 -10.78 -6.99
N THR A 131 7.97 -10.75 -8.32
CA THR A 131 9.19 -11.06 -9.09
C THR A 131 10.27 -9.99 -8.94
N LEU A 132 9.90 -8.79 -8.53
CA LEU A 132 10.82 -7.69 -8.30
C LEU A 132 11.53 -7.82 -6.95
N GLN A 133 12.80 -7.45 -6.94
CA GLN A 133 13.55 -7.21 -5.71
C GLN A 133 13.52 -5.72 -5.40
N TYR A 134 13.42 -5.36 -4.12
CA TYR A 134 13.49 -3.98 -3.71
C TYR A 134 14.44 -3.79 -2.53
N LYS A 135 15.06 -2.60 -2.47
CA LYS A 135 15.90 -2.17 -1.36
C LYS A 135 15.52 -0.74 -1.00
N ILE A 136 15.43 -0.45 0.29
CA ILE A 136 15.24 0.92 0.75
C ILE A 136 16.61 1.55 1.00
N LYS A 137 16.81 2.74 0.45
CA LYS A 137 18.03 3.52 0.60
C LYS A 137 17.70 4.84 1.30
N PHE A 138 18.59 5.29 2.15
CA PHE A 138 18.56 6.65 2.66
C PHE A 138 19.12 7.60 1.60
N VAL A 139 18.48 8.77 1.44
CA VAL A 139 18.99 9.82 0.55
C VAL A 139 20.05 10.62 1.29
N ASP A 140 21.32 10.43 0.94
CA ASP A 140 22.46 11.04 1.63
C ASP A 140 22.45 12.57 1.62
N ASN A 141 21.78 13.17 0.63
CA ASN A 141 21.70 14.62 0.54
C ASN A 141 20.40 15.15 1.19
N VAL A 142 20.49 15.46 2.49
CA VAL A 142 19.39 16.00 3.30
C VAL A 142 18.79 17.28 2.70
N ARG A 143 19.58 18.12 2.03
CA ARG A 143 19.07 19.32 1.35
C ARG A 143 18.14 18.96 0.18
N THR A 144 18.52 17.98 -0.62
CA THR A 144 17.67 17.49 -1.73
C THR A 144 16.38 16.86 -1.19
N ALA A 145 16.47 16.11 -0.09
CA ALA A 145 15.31 15.52 0.56
C ALA A 145 14.34 16.57 1.13
N MET A 146 14.85 17.63 1.76
CA MET A 146 14.03 18.68 2.38
C MET A 146 13.42 19.66 1.36
N PHE A 147 14.15 19.99 0.30
CA PHE A 147 13.73 21.02 -0.67
C PHE A 147 13.24 20.44 -2.00
N GLY A 148 13.58 19.19 -2.32
CA GLY A 148 13.18 18.54 -3.57
C GLY A 148 11.82 17.83 -3.52
N GLY A 149 11.11 17.84 -2.38
CA GLY A 149 9.84 17.13 -2.23
C GLY A 149 9.97 15.60 -2.26
N VAL A 150 11.19 15.09 -2.39
CA VAL A 150 11.51 13.66 -2.29
C VAL A 150 11.64 13.31 -0.81
N GLY A 151 11.06 12.20 -0.36
CA GLY A 151 11.22 11.72 1.01
C GLY A 151 12.70 11.44 1.35
N LEU A 152 13.00 11.24 2.65
CA LEU A 152 14.34 10.87 3.11
C LEU A 152 14.81 9.49 2.64
N PHE A 153 13.92 8.72 2.00
CA PHE A 153 14.15 7.35 1.54
C PHE A 153 13.65 7.16 0.13
N LEU A 154 14.32 6.25 -0.58
CA LEU A 154 13.92 5.73 -1.87
C LEU A 154 13.88 4.21 -1.82
N ALA A 155 12.86 3.64 -2.43
CA ALA A 155 12.78 2.22 -2.74
C ALA A 155 13.36 2.00 -4.14
N THR A 156 14.48 1.29 -4.21
CA THR A 156 15.09 0.89 -5.49
C THR A 156 14.56 -0.47 -5.87
N PHE A 157 13.90 -0.56 -7.00
CA PHE A 157 13.40 -1.80 -7.60
C PHE A 157 14.36 -2.30 -8.68
N THR A 158 14.55 -3.62 -8.71
CA THR A 158 15.36 -4.33 -9.72
C THR A 158 14.68 -5.63 -10.13
N GLY A 159 15.06 -6.19 -11.27
CA GLY A 159 14.48 -7.42 -11.80
C GLY A 159 13.60 -7.16 -13.00
N LYS A 160 12.54 -7.94 -13.16
CA LYS A 160 11.58 -7.81 -14.25
C LYS A 160 10.15 -7.91 -13.71
N GLY A 161 9.35 -6.87 -13.96
CA GLY A 161 7.97 -6.78 -13.48
C GLY A 161 7.48 -5.34 -13.44
N LYS A 162 6.35 -5.11 -12.79
CA LYS A 162 5.71 -3.81 -12.69
C LYS A 162 5.65 -3.30 -11.25
N VAL A 163 5.81 -1.99 -11.10
CA VAL A 163 5.47 -1.26 -9.88
C VAL A 163 4.30 -0.34 -10.18
N TYR A 164 3.31 -0.35 -9.31
CA TYR A 164 2.13 0.51 -9.37
C TYR A 164 2.24 1.55 -8.27
N ALA A 165 2.20 2.81 -8.66
CA ALA A 165 2.36 3.92 -7.75
C ALA A 165 1.10 4.79 -7.70
N HIS A 166 0.87 5.40 -6.54
CA HIS A 166 -0.07 6.48 -6.33
C HIS A 166 0.44 7.76 -6.99
N SER A 167 -0.36 8.46 -7.76
CA SER A 167 0.02 9.80 -8.23
C SER A 167 0.04 10.84 -7.12
N VAL A 168 -0.64 10.58 -6.00
CA VAL A 168 -0.72 11.44 -4.82
C VAL A 168 -0.26 10.68 -3.58
N SER A 169 0.72 11.20 -2.85
CA SER A 169 1.10 10.66 -1.55
C SER A 169 0.05 11.03 -0.50
N LYS A 170 -0.56 10.02 0.14
CA LYS A 170 -1.55 10.21 1.22
C LYS A 170 -1.01 11.03 2.38
N PHE A 171 0.28 10.87 2.71
CA PHE A 171 0.92 11.61 3.81
C PHE A 171 1.08 13.08 3.46
N LYS A 172 1.52 13.40 2.24
CA LYS A 172 1.65 14.79 1.78
C LYS A 172 0.27 15.45 1.69
N LEU A 173 -0.73 14.75 1.17
CA LEU A 173 -2.11 15.25 1.10
C LEU A 173 -2.67 15.56 2.50
N ALA A 174 -2.49 14.64 3.47
CA ALA A 174 -2.95 14.84 4.84
C ALA A 174 -2.24 16.02 5.52
N ALA A 175 -0.93 16.16 5.30
CA ALA A 175 -0.14 17.27 5.83
C ALA A 175 -0.60 18.62 5.26
N GLU A 176 -0.84 18.72 3.96
CA GLU A 176 -1.32 19.96 3.33
C GLU A 176 -2.72 20.34 3.84
N ILE A 177 -3.66 19.39 3.92
CA ILE A 177 -4.99 19.64 4.47
C ILE A 177 -4.91 20.15 5.91
N TYR A 178 -4.03 19.56 6.73
CA TYR A 178 -3.83 19.97 8.11
C TYR A 178 -3.28 21.40 8.22
N LEU A 179 -2.26 21.72 7.41
CA LEU A 179 -1.63 23.05 7.39
C LEU A 179 -2.61 24.13 6.91
N GLU A 180 -3.38 23.88 5.86
CA GLU A 180 -4.41 24.80 5.38
C GLU A 180 -5.53 25.01 6.42
N GLY A 181 -5.93 23.94 7.11
CA GLY A 181 -6.90 24.01 8.20
C GLY A 181 -6.44 24.93 9.35
N GLN A 182 -5.16 24.83 9.74
CA GLN A 182 -4.57 25.69 10.77
C GLN A 182 -4.51 27.17 10.34
N GLN A 183 -4.10 27.44 9.10
CA GLN A 183 -4.05 28.81 8.58
C GLN A 183 -5.43 29.48 8.54
N THR A 184 -6.48 28.71 8.25
CA THR A 184 -7.84 29.21 8.22
C THR A 184 -8.39 29.49 9.61
N ALA A 185 -8.00 28.70 10.62
CA ALA A 185 -8.40 28.89 12.01
C ALA A 185 -7.78 30.13 12.65
N HIS A 186 -6.56 30.51 12.26
CA HIS A 186 -5.89 31.72 12.75
C HIS A 186 -6.35 33.05 12.13
N LYS A 187 -7.17 32.98 11.07
CA LYS A 187 -7.72 34.17 10.40
C LYS A 187 -9.11 34.60 10.92
N LYS A 188 -9.65 33.88 11.89
CA LYS A 188 -10.88 34.23 12.60
C LYS A 188 -10.54 34.74 14.01
#